data_47437802c836cd4c0e1c6005f0855ed7
#
_entry.id   47437802c836cd4c0e1c6005f0855ed7
#
_cell.length_a   1.000
_cell.length_b   1.000
_cell.length_c   1.000
_cell.angle_alpha   90.00
_cell.angle_beta   90.00
_cell.angle_gamma   90.00
#
_symmetry.space_group_name_H-M   'P 1'
#
loop_
_entity.id
_entity.type
_entity.pdbx_description
1 polymer ?
#
loop_
_entity_poly.entity_id
_entity_poly.type
_entity_poly.pdbx_seq_one_letter_code
_entity_poly.pdbx_strand_id
1 'polypeptide(L)'
;MRSPKEVVQAWVDAFNRADVEALGKLYAEDATNHQVVWDPLKGRSAIRDMLRNEFNRAEMTCLVENLFQDGDWAILEWRDPKGLRGCGFFNVVDGQIQFQRGYFDQLSFLRQQGLPVPEDT
;
A
#
# COMPACT_ATOMS: atom_id res chain seq x y z
N MET A 1 7.71 1.39 21.20
CA MET A 1 6.70 1.09 20.15
C MET A 1 6.85 2.10 19.01
N ARG A 2 6.83 1.63 17.77
CA ARG A 2 6.98 2.51 16.61
C ARG A 2 5.78 3.44 16.46
N SER A 3 6.07 4.69 16.10
CA SER A 3 5.03 5.65 15.72
C SER A 3 4.40 5.26 14.37
N PRO A 4 3.22 5.79 14.02
CA PRO A 4 2.64 5.57 12.70
C PRO A 4 3.60 5.87 11.55
N LYS A 5 4.32 6.98 11.64
CA LYS A 5 5.29 7.37 10.62
C LYS A 5 6.44 6.37 10.51
N GLU A 6 6.93 5.86 11.63
CA GLU A 6 7.99 4.85 11.66
C GLU A 6 7.52 3.53 11.07
N VAL A 7 6.29 3.12 11.38
CA VAL A 7 5.71 1.90 10.81
C VAL A 7 5.60 2.00 9.29
N VAL A 8 5.12 3.13 8.78
CA VAL A 8 4.97 3.32 7.33
C VAL A 8 6.33 3.41 6.65
N GLN A 9 7.32 4.02 7.29
CA GLN A 9 8.68 4.01 6.73
C GLN A 9 9.23 2.58 6.63
N ALA A 10 9.02 1.77 7.65
CA ALA A 10 9.40 0.35 7.62
C ALA A 10 8.63 -0.40 6.52
N TRP A 11 7.35 -0.06 6.32
CA TRP A 11 6.53 -0.62 5.25
C TRP A 11 7.11 -0.30 3.87
N VAL A 12 7.46 0.96 3.62
CA VAL A 12 8.09 1.39 2.35
C VAL A 12 9.38 0.62 2.11
N ASP A 13 10.23 0.52 3.12
CA ASP A 13 11.52 -0.16 3.01
C ASP A 13 11.33 -1.66 2.66
N ALA A 14 10.41 -2.33 3.34
CA ALA A 14 10.09 -3.73 3.07
C ALA A 14 9.44 -3.91 1.68
N PHE A 15 8.53 -3.01 1.31
CA PHE A 15 7.89 -3.02 -0.01
C PHE A 15 8.93 -2.92 -1.12
N ASN A 16 9.88 -2.00 -0.99
CA ASN A 16 10.91 -1.78 -2.00
C ASN A 16 11.92 -2.93 -2.09
N ARG A 17 12.00 -3.77 -1.07
CA ARG A 17 12.78 -5.01 -1.10
C ARG A 17 11.95 -6.22 -1.53
N ALA A 18 10.65 -6.05 -1.77
CA ALA A 18 9.71 -7.15 -1.99
C ALA A 18 9.76 -8.19 -0.85
N ASP A 19 9.93 -7.72 0.38
CA ASP A 19 10.04 -8.58 1.56
C ASP A 19 8.66 -8.81 2.16
N VAL A 20 7.96 -9.82 1.65
CA VAL A 20 6.57 -10.13 2.02
C VAL A 20 6.46 -10.50 3.50
N GLU A 21 7.43 -11.22 4.04
CA GLU A 21 7.39 -11.61 5.45
C GLU A 21 7.54 -10.40 6.37
N ALA A 22 8.44 -9.47 6.05
CA ALA A 22 8.59 -8.24 6.81
C ALA A 22 7.32 -7.38 6.71
N LEU A 23 6.73 -7.29 5.52
CA LEU A 23 5.47 -6.56 5.33
C LEU A 23 4.35 -7.17 6.17
N GLY A 24 4.20 -8.48 6.15
CA GLY A 24 3.16 -9.16 6.90
C GLY A 24 3.22 -8.87 8.40
N LYS A 25 4.41 -8.77 8.96
CA LYS A 25 4.62 -8.48 10.39
C LYS A 25 4.18 -7.07 10.79
N LEU A 26 4.08 -6.14 9.84
CA LEU A 26 3.66 -4.77 10.11
C LEU A 26 2.15 -4.63 10.27
N TYR A 27 1.37 -5.62 9.81
CA TYR A 27 -0.09 -5.59 9.89
C TYR A 27 -0.59 -6.30 11.14
N ALA A 28 -1.64 -5.75 11.74
CA ALA A 28 -2.40 -6.46 12.75
C ALA A 28 -3.05 -7.71 12.14
N GLU A 29 -3.31 -8.73 12.95
CA GLU A 29 -3.87 -9.99 12.46
C GLU A 29 -5.21 -9.79 11.74
N ASP A 30 -6.05 -8.87 12.23
CA ASP A 30 -7.36 -8.53 11.68
C ASP A 30 -7.36 -7.25 10.86
N ALA A 31 -6.21 -6.83 10.34
CA ALA A 31 -6.08 -5.60 9.57
C ALA A 31 -6.93 -5.64 8.29
N THR A 32 -7.31 -4.45 7.84
CA THR A 32 -7.99 -4.26 6.54
C THR A 32 -7.11 -3.43 5.62
N ASN A 33 -6.98 -3.86 4.38
CA ASN A 33 -6.33 -3.08 3.32
C ASN A 33 -7.36 -2.80 2.22
N HIS A 34 -7.68 -1.55 2.03
CA HIS A 34 -8.66 -1.11 1.05
C HIS A 34 -8.01 -0.19 0.02
N GLN A 35 -7.63 -0.75 -1.11
CA GLN A 35 -7.33 0.05 -2.30
C GLN A 35 -8.68 0.41 -2.90
N VAL A 36 -9.04 1.70 -2.93
CA VAL A 36 -10.43 2.11 -3.21
C VAL A 36 -10.94 1.73 -4.59
N VAL A 37 -10.04 1.41 -5.53
CA VAL A 37 -10.41 0.93 -6.86
C VAL A 37 -10.87 -0.53 -6.85
N TRP A 38 -10.67 -1.25 -5.74
CA TRP A 38 -11.06 -2.66 -5.57
C TRP A 38 -11.78 -2.85 -4.23
N ASP A 39 -12.27 -4.05 -3.98
CA ASP A 39 -12.91 -4.39 -2.72
C ASP A 39 -11.90 -4.47 -1.58
N PRO A 40 -12.32 -4.17 -0.34
CA PRO A 40 -11.45 -4.30 0.83
C PRO A 40 -10.98 -5.74 1.03
N LEU A 41 -9.73 -5.88 1.45
CA LEU A 41 -9.12 -7.16 1.78
C LEU A 41 -8.90 -7.23 3.28
N LYS A 42 -9.37 -8.29 3.92
CA LYS A 42 -9.35 -8.42 5.38
C LYS A 42 -8.44 -9.54 5.84
N GLY A 43 -7.66 -9.25 6.87
CA GLY A 43 -6.78 -10.20 7.53
C GLY A 43 -5.35 -10.15 7.03
N ARG A 44 -4.40 -10.27 7.98
CA ARG A 44 -2.96 -10.26 7.68
C ARG A 44 -2.59 -11.30 6.62
N SER A 45 -3.13 -12.50 6.75
CA SER A 45 -2.80 -13.61 5.86
C SER A 45 -3.20 -13.30 4.42
N ALA A 46 -4.43 -12.79 4.23
CA ALA A 46 -4.92 -12.41 2.90
C ALA A 46 -4.12 -11.24 2.31
N ILE A 47 -3.77 -10.26 3.14
CA ILE A 47 -2.96 -9.12 2.71
C ILE A 47 -1.56 -9.59 2.28
N ARG A 48 -0.95 -10.46 3.06
CA ARG A 48 0.36 -11.02 2.74
C ARG A 48 0.33 -11.81 1.43
N ASP A 49 -0.70 -12.63 1.23
CA ASP A 49 -0.85 -13.42 0.00
C ASP A 49 -1.04 -12.53 -1.23
N MET A 50 -1.82 -11.45 -1.09
CA MET A 50 -2.00 -10.46 -2.15
C MET A 50 -0.67 -9.80 -2.52
N LEU A 51 0.11 -9.36 -1.54
CA LEU A 51 1.41 -8.75 -1.79
C LEU A 51 2.36 -9.73 -2.46
N ARG A 52 2.39 -10.99 -2.02
CA ARG A 52 3.22 -12.02 -2.64
C ARG A 52 2.86 -12.20 -4.12
N ASN A 53 1.57 -12.26 -4.42
CA ASN A 53 1.10 -12.40 -5.81
C ASN A 53 1.47 -11.19 -6.65
N GLU A 54 1.34 -9.98 -6.10
CA GLU A 54 1.72 -8.75 -6.81
C GLU A 54 3.22 -8.71 -7.11
N PHE A 55 4.07 -9.02 -6.14
CA PHE A 55 5.53 -9.05 -6.33
C PHE A 55 5.95 -10.14 -7.32
N ASN A 56 5.22 -11.24 -7.40
CA ASN A 56 5.51 -12.30 -8.38
C ASN A 56 5.17 -11.88 -9.81
N ARG A 57 4.29 -10.88 -10.00
CA ARG A 57 3.86 -10.44 -11.33
C ARG A 57 4.61 -9.22 -11.83
N ALA A 58 5.15 -8.40 -10.94
CA ALA A 58 5.76 -7.14 -11.34
C ALA A 58 6.78 -6.65 -10.33
N GLU A 59 7.79 -5.96 -10.82
CA GLU A 59 8.65 -5.15 -9.95
C GLU A 59 7.88 -3.90 -9.56
N MET A 60 7.83 -3.62 -8.27
CA MET A 60 7.12 -2.46 -7.75
C MET A 60 8.05 -1.66 -6.85
N THR A 61 8.08 -0.36 -7.06
CA THR A 61 8.86 0.56 -6.25
C THR A 61 7.97 1.69 -5.78
N CYS A 62 8.01 1.97 -4.49
CA CYS A 62 7.32 3.09 -3.88
C CYS A 62 8.34 4.19 -3.60
N LEU A 63 8.23 5.30 -4.32
CA LEU A 63 9.06 6.48 -4.10
C LEU A 63 8.26 7.45 -3.25
N VAL A 64 8.77 7.76 -2.04
CA VAL A 64 8.07 8.64 -1.11
C VAL A 64 8.20 10.09 -1.57
N GLU A 65 7.08 10.75 -1.79
CA GLU A 65 7.06 12.19 -2.02
C GLU A 65 6.87 12.95 -0.71
N ASN A 66 5.92 12.50 0.10
CA ASN A 66 5.67 13.07 1.43
C ASN A 66 5.16 11.98 2.37
N LEU A 67 5.50 12.12 3.63
CA LEU A 67 5.02 11.24 4.69
C LEU A 67 4.63 12.11 5.89
N PHE A 68 3.33 12.13 6.19
CA PHE A 68 2.76 12.94 7.25
C PHE A 68 2.19 12.04 8.35
N GLN A 69 2.08 12.58 9.55
CA GLN A 69 1.43 11.90 10.67
C GLN A 69 0.42 12.83 11.32
N ASP A 70 -0.75 12.28 11.62
CA ASP A 70 -1.79 12.96 12.36
C ASP A 70 -2.39 11.95 13.35
N GLY A 71 -2.03 12.08 14.63
CA GLY A 71 -2.46 11.13 15.65
C GLY A 71 -2.00 9.71 15.33
N ASP A 72 -2.96 8.78 15.26
CA ASP A 72 -2.70 7.38 14.95
C ASP A 72 -2.61 7.09 13.45
N TRP A 73 -2.71 8.11 12.62
CA TRP A 73 -2.67 7.98 11.18
C TRP A 73 -1.36 8.47 10.62
N ALA A 74 -0.84 7.75 9.62
CA ALA A 74 0.22 8.24 8.75
C ALA A 74 -0.33 8.31 7.32
N ILE A 75 0.03 9.36 6.61
CA ILE A 75 -0.38 9.59 5.23
C ILE A 75 0.86 9.58 4.35
N LEU A 76 0.90 8.62 3.42
CA LEU A 76 2.01 8.44 2.50
C LEU A 76 1.58 8.91 1.12
N GLU A 77 2.22 9.95 0.63
CA GLU A 77 2.10 10.37 -0.76
C GLU A 77 3.27 9.78 -1.54
N TRP A 78 2.97 9.03 -2.59
CA TRP A 78 3.97 8.26 -3.32
C TRP A 78 3.83 8.42 -4.81
N ARG A 79 4.90 8.06 -5.50
CA ARG A 79 4.88 7.83 -6.95
C ARG A 79 5.67 6.58 -7.26
N ASP A 80 5.45 6.00 -8.41
CA ASP A 80 6.29 4.91 -8.92
C ASP A 80 7.29 5.47 -9.95
N PRO A 81 8.27 4.67 -10.40
CA PRO A 81 9.26 5.12 -11.38
C PRO A 81 8.67 5.52 -12.74
N LYS A 82 7.46 5.07 -13.06
CA LYS A 82 6.79 5.39 -14.33
C LYS A 82 5.88 6.61 -14.22
N GLY A 83 5.79 7.21 -13.04
CA GLY A 83 5.03 8.44 -12.82
C GLY A 83 3.61 8.28 -12.32
N LEU A 84 3.15 7.05 -12.05
CA LEU A 84 1.87 6.85 -11.36
C LEU A 84 1.99 7.40 -9.95
N ARG A 85 1.02 8.20 -9.52
CA ARG A 85 1.00 8.83 -8.21
C ARG A 85 -0.20 8.37 -7.41
N GLY A 86 -0.03 8.35 -6.10
CA GLY A 86 -1.12 8.01 -5.21
C GLY A 86 -0.83 8.42 -3.78
N CYS A 87 -1.77 8.09 -2.92
CA CYS A 87 -1.58 8.28 -1.49
C CYS A 87 -2.22 7.12 -0.72
N GLY A 88 -1.65 6.83 0.43
CA GLY A 88 -2.14 5.81 1.33
C GLY A 88 -2.33 6.37 2.73
N PHE A 89 -3.43 5.99 3.35
CA PHE A 89 -3.76 6.33 4.73
C PHE A 89 -3.59 5.07 5.57
N PHE A 90 -2.75 5.15 6.60
CA PHE A 90 -2.45 4.00 7.46
C PHE A 90 -2.87 4.34 8.88
N ASN A 91 -3.82 3.60 9.42
CA ASN A 91 -4.14 3.68 10.84
C ASN A 91 -3.28 2.68 11.59
N VAL A 92 -2.48 3.17 12.53
CA VAL A 92 -1.52 2.35 13.28
C VAL A 92 -1.94 2.32 14.74
N VAL A 93 -2.14 1.12 15.26
CA VAL A 93 -2.51 0.87 16.66
C VAL A 93 -1.50 -0.11 17.24
N ASP A 94 -0.93 0.24 18.37
CA ASP A 94 0.06 -0.59 19.07
C ASP A 94 1.24 -1.02 18.16
N GLY A 95 1.68 -0.08 17.31
CA GLY A 95 2.83 -0.32 16.42
C GLY A 95 2.53 -1.19 15.21
N GLN A 96 1.26 -1.51 14.94
CA GLN A 96 0.85 -2.31 13.79
C GLN A 96 -0.21 -1.60 12.95
N ILE A 97 -0.19 -1.85 11.66
CA ILE A 97 -1.19 -1.31 10.74
C ILE A 97 -2.51 -2.04 10.99
N GLN A 98 -3.52 -1.30 11.43
CA GLN A 98 -4.86 -1.83 11.64
C GLN A 98 -5.73 -1.64 10.40
N PHE A 99 -5.54 -0.54 9.69
CA PHE A 99 -6.31 -0.20 8.50
C PHE A 99 -5.41 0.55 7.52
N GLN A 100 -5.54 0.21 6.24
CA GLN A 100 -4.84 0.89 5.16
C GLN A 100 -5.84 1.19 4.05
N ARG A 101 -5.84 2.45 3.58
CA ARG A 101 -6.69 2.85 2.46
C ARG A 101 -5.83 3.57 1.42
N GLY A 102 -5.83 3.08 0.19
CA GLY A 102 -5.03 3.64 -0.87
C GLY A 102 -5.86 4.25 -1.98
N TYR A 103 -5.38 5.36 -2.52
CA TYR A 103 -6.00 6.08 -3.63
C TYR A 103 -4.99 6.24 -4.75
N PHE A 104 -5.39 5.88 -5.95
CA PHE A 104 -4.63 6.16 -7.16
C PHE A 104 -5.58 6.20 -8.36
N ASP A 105 -5.12 6.77 -9.48
CA ASP A 105 -5.95 6.86 -10.68
C ASP A 105 -5.96 5.53 -11.41
N GLN A 106 -7.13 4.89 -11.46
CA GLN A 106 -7.30 3.59 -12.08
C GLN A 106 -7.00 3.62 -13.59
N LEU A 107 -7.42 4.67 -14.31
CA LEU A 107 -7.15 4.78 -15.74
C LEU A 107 -5.65 4.86 -16.03
N SER A 108 -4.94 5.68 -15.25
CA SER A 108 -3.47 5.78 -15.37
C SER A 108 -2.80 4.45 -15.10
N PHE A 109 -3.26 3.73 -14.08
CA PHE A 109 -2.74 2.40 -13.75
C PHE A 109 -2.96 1.42 -14.90
N LEU A 110 -4.19 1.35 -15.42
CA LEU A 110 -4.52 0.43 -16.51
C LEU A 110 -3.69 0.72 -17.76
N ARG A 111 -3.56 2.00 -18.12
CA ARG A 111 -2.75 2.42 -19.28
C ARG A 111 -1.29 2.06 -19.10
N GLN A 112 -0.75 2.33 -17.92
CA GLN A 112 0.64 2.05 -17.60
C GLN A 112 0.96 0.54 -17.71
N GLN A 113 0.02 -0.31 -17.28
CA GLN A 113 0.17 -1.76 -17.29
C GLN A 113 -0.20 -2.38 -18.64
N GLY A 114 -0.68 -1.60 -19.59
CA GLY A 114 -1.13 -2.13 -20.88
C GLY A 114 -2.41 -2.95 -20.78
N LEU A 115 -3.22 -2.71 -19.75
CA LEU A 115 -4.47 -3.42 -19.53
C LEU A 115 -5.63 -2.72 -20.25
N PRO A 116 -6.73 -3.47 -20.54
CA PRO A 116 -7.89 -2.85 -21.17
C PRO A 116 -8.44 -1.69 -20.35
N VAL A 117 -8.72 -0.57 -21.02
CA VAL A 117 -9.30 0.63 -20.42
C VAL A 117 -10.79 0.65 -20.77
N PRO A 118 -11.68 0.94 -19.78
CA PRO A 118 -13.10 1.09 -20.08
C PRO A 118 -13.33 2.14 -21.16
N GLU A 119 -14.22 1.83 -22.10
CA GLU A 119 -14.59 2.80 -23.15
C GLU A 119 -15.61 3.79 -22.58
N ASP A 120 -15.46 5.05 -23.02
CA ASP A 120 -16.48 6.05 -22.72
C ASP A 120 -17.73 5.76 -23.55
N THR A 121 -18.84 5.69 -22.86
CA THR A 121 -20.13 5.48 -23.53
C THR A 121 -20.95 6.75 -23.54
#